data_5d17f88b6218063ba76105618bb53993
#
_entry.id   5d17f88b6218063ba76105618bb53993
#
_cell.length_a   1.000
_cell.length_b   1.000
_cell.length_c   1.000
_cell.angle_alpha   90.00
_cell.angle_beta   90.00
_cell.angle_gamma   90.00
#
_symmetry.space_group_name_H-M   'P 1'
#
loop_
_entity.id
_entity.type
_entity.pdbx_description
1 polymer ?
#
loop_
_entity_poly.entity_id
_entity_poly.type
_entity_poly.pdbx_seq_one_letter_code
_entity_poly.pdbx_strand_id
1 'polypeptide(L)'
;MITEELKAFIQENQEEVKKLLWILCEIPAPSHHEERRAAFIKDWLEKQGAEGVFIDEAKNVIYPYHYKENQSTALFMAHIDTVFPDMEPMGVREEGDKMFSPG
;
A
#
# COMPACT_ATOMS: atom_id res chain seq x y z
N MET A 1 -5.36 17.36 14.89
CA MET A 1 -4.08 17.99 15.26
C MET A 1 -2.99 16.93 15.36
N ILE A 2 -1.82 17.19 14.80
CA ILE A 2 -0.70 16.26 14.84
C ILE A 2 0.14 16.55 16.09
N THR A 3 0.27 15.55 16.95
CA THR A 3 1.09 15.67 18.18
C THR A 3 2.58 15.56 17.85
N GLU A 4 3.44 15.99 18.76
CA GLU A 4 4.89 15.84 18.62
C GLU A 4 5.30 14.36 18.55
N GLU A 5 4.62 13.48 19.29
CA GLU A 5 4.83 12.05 19.23
C GLU A 5 4.52 11.48 17.84
N LEU A 6 3.43 11.93 17.21
CA LEU A 6 3.06 11.51 15.87
C LEU A 6 4.05 12.02 14.83
N LYS A 7 4.51 13.27 14.98
CA LYS A 7 5.55 13.82 14.09
C LYS A 7 6.84 12.99 14.17
N ALA A 8 7.26 12.63 15.38
CA ALA A 8 8.45 11.81 15.59
C ALA A 8 8.28 10.44 14.93
N PHE A 9 7.12 9.82 15.10
CA PHE A 9 6.80 8.53 14.47
C PHE A 9 6.89 8.62 12.94
N ILE A 10 6.30 9.67 12.35
CA ILE A 10 6.35 9.89 10.90
C ILE A 10 7.80 10.03 10.43
N GLN A 11 8.60 10.83 11.12
CA GLN A 11 10.00 11.05 10.77
C GLN A 11 10.83 9.76 10.87
N GLU A 12 10.63 8.97 11.92
CA GLU A 12 11.33 7.71 12.12
C GLU A 12 11.00 6.69 11.04
N ASN A 13 9.80 6.76 10.46
CA ASN A 13 9.33 5.79 9.48
C ASN A 13 9.41 6.28 8.03
N GLN A 14 9.97 7.46 7.77
CA GLN A 14 10.06 8.01 6.41
C GLN A 14 10.82 7.10 5.45
N GLU A 15 11.94 6.54 5.86
CA GLU A 15 12.73 5.65 5.01
C GLU A 15 11.99 4.35 4.70
N GLU A 16 11.26 3.80 5.67
CA GLU A 16 10.44 2.62 5.46
C GLU A 16 9.30 2.89 4.46
N VAL A 17 8.62 4.03 4.59
CA VAL A 17 7.56 4.44 3.67
C VAL A 17 8.11 4.60 2.26
N LYS A 18 9.27 5.22 2.12
CA LYS A 18 9.93 5.41 0.83
C LYS A 18 10.29 4.07 0.18
N LYS A 19 10.85 3.15 0.94
CA LYS A 19 11.17 1.80 0.45
C LYS A 19 9.92 1.06 0.01
N LEU A 20 8.86 1.14 0.80
CA LEU A 20 7.59 0.49 0.49
C LEU A 20 6.99 1.05 -0.78
N LEU A 21 6.99 2.37 -0.93
CA LEU A 21 6.51 3.03 -2.15
C LEU A 21 7.31 2.59 -3.38
N TRP A 22 8.64 2.53 -3.25
CA TRP A 22 9.52 2.07 -4.32
C TRP A 22 9.15 0.67 -4.78
N ILE A 23 9.02 -0.27 -3.82
CA ILE A 23 8.65 -1.65 -4.12
C ILE A 23 7.28 -1.73 -4.80
N LEU A 24 6.30 -1.01 -4.28
CA LEU A 24 4.95 -1.00 -4.86
C LEU A 24 4.97 -0.48 -6.30
N CYS A 25 5.74 0.57 -6.58
CA CYS A 25 5.87 1.12 -7.93
C CYS A 25 6.53 0.13 -8.90
N GLU A 26 7.40 -0.74 -8.42
CA GLU A 26 8.04 -1.75 -9.26
C GLU A 26 7.14 -2.96 -9.58
N ILE A 27 6.11 -3.20 -8.79
CA ILE A 27 5.20 -4.33 -9.02
C ILE A 27 4.14 -3.93 -10.04
N PRO A 28 4.11 -4.55 -11.23
CA PRO A 28 3.09 -4.25 -12.23
C PRO A 28 1.69 -4.59 -11.71
N ALA A 29 0.74 -3.68 -11.90
CA ALA A 29 -0.64 -3.88 -11.45
C ALA A 29 -1.63 -3.20 -12.39
N PRO A 30 -1.70 -3.59 -13.68
CA PRO A 30 -2.72 -3.05 -14.57
C PRO A 30 -4.12 -3.34 -14.02
N SER A 31 -5.09 -2.50 -14.35
CA SER A 31 -6.48 -2.71 -13.91
C SER A 31 -6.95 -4.12 -14.26
N HIS A 32 -7.58 -4.79 -13.31
CA HIS A 32 -8.02 -6.19 -13.37
C HIS A 32 -6.87 -7.22 -13.31
N HIS A 33 -5.63 -6.78 -13.12
CA HIS A 33 -4.43 -7.63 -13.00
C HIS A 33 -3.58 -7.20 -11.80
N GLU A 34 -4.24 -6.89 -10.67
CA GLU A 34 -3.59 -6.39 -9.46
C GLU A 34 -3.08 -7.49 -8.53
N GLU A 35 -3.16 -8.77 -8.93
CA GLU A 35 -2.90 -9.93 -8.06
C GLU A 35 -1.53 -9.86 -7.36
N ARG A 36 -0.50 -9.48 -8.10
CA ARG A 36 0.88 -9.44 -7.58
C ARG A 36 1.03 -8.36 -6.53
N ARG A 37 0.50 -7.17 -6.79
CA ARG A 37 0.57 -6.05 -5.85
C ARG A 37 -0.31 -6.31 -4.63
N ALA A 38 -1.50 -6.87 -4.83
CA ALA A 38 -2.40 -7.25 -3.74
C ALA A 38 -1.76 -8.30 -2.83
N ALA A 39 -1.13 -9.33 -3.40
CA ALA A 39 -0.44 -10.36 -2.63
C ALA A 39 0.70 -9.78 -1.80
N PHE A 40 1.48 -8.87 -2.39
CA PHE A 40 2.56 -8.18 -1.68
C PHE A 40 2.02 -7.38 -0.48
N ILE A 41 0.95 -6.61 -0.70
CA ILE A 41 0.36 -5.77 0.36
C ILE A 41 -0.16 -6.65 1.51
N LYS A 42 -0.88 -7.72 1.17
CA LYS A 42 -1.39 -8.65 2.19
C LYS A 42 -0.25 -9.24 3.02
N ASP A 43 0.78 -9.74 2.36
CA ASP A 43 1.94 -10.33 3.03
C ASP A 43 2.65 -9.29 3.91
N TRP A 44 2.82 -8.08 3.42
CA TRP A 44 3.43 -7.00 4.18
C TRP A 44 2.64 -6.68 5.44
N LEU A 45 1.31 -6.57 5.31
CA LEU A 45 0.44 -6.29 6.46
C LEU A 45 0.53 -7.42 7.49
N GLU A 46 0.51 -8.67 7.06
CA GLU A 46 0.62 -9.82 7.96
C GLU A 46 1.95 -9.83 8.71
N LYS A 47 3.03 -9.47 8.03
CA LYS A 47 4.36 -9.34 8.65
C LYS A 47 4.42 -8.21 9.67
N GLN A 48 3.57 -7.20 9.55
CA GLN A 48 3.45 -6.13 10.53
C GLN A 48 2.56 -6.53 11.73
N GLY A 49 2.03 -7.73 11.73
CA GLY A 49 1.17 -8.22 12.80
C GLY A 49 -0.33 -8.06 12.55
N ALA A 50 -0.73 -7.66 11.34
CA ALA A 50 -2.14 -7.54 11.02
C ALA A 50 -2.81 -8.91 10.94
N GLU A 51 -3.95 -9.05 11.62
CA GLU A 51 -4.73 -10.28 11.61
C GLU A 51 -6.03 -10.08 10.84
N GLY A 52 -6.46 -11.11 10.11
CA GLY A 52 -7.72 -11.07 9.39
C GLY A 52 -7.66 -10.33 8.06
N VAL A 53 -6.47 -10.07 7.53
CA VAL A 53 -6.31 -9.47 6.19
C VAL A 53 -6.76 -10.48 5.15
N PHE A 54 -7.54 -10.02 4.18
CA PHE A 54 -7.98 -10.90 3.08
C PHE A 54 -8.04 -10.12 1.77
N ILE A 55 -8.05 -10.88 0.67
CA ILE A 55 -8.21 -10.34 -0.68
C ILE A 55 -9.57 -10.81 -1.18
N ASP A 56 -10.43 -9.87 -1.60
CA ASP A 56 -11.75 -10.21 -2.11
C ASP A 56 -11.72 -10.57 -3.61
N GLU A 57 -12.88 -10.90 -4.17
CA GLU A 57 -13.02 -11.30 -5.57
C GLU A 57 -12.60 -10.19 -6.54
N ALA A 58 -12.72 -8.93 -6.14
CA ALA A 58 -12.32 -7.77 -6.93
C ALA A 58 -10.85 -7.39 -6.72
N LYS A 59 -10.09 -8.22 -6.00
CA LYS A 59 -8.67 -8.04 -5.71
C LYS A 59 -8.38 -6.87 -4.77
N ASN A 60 -9.37 -6.45 -3.99
CA ASN A 60 -9.14 -5.49 -2.91
C ASN A 60 -8.45 -6.19 -1.74
N VAL A 61 -7.43 -5.55 -1.19
CA VAL A 61 -6.83 -6.00 0.07
C VAL A 61 -7.56 -5.30 1.20
N ILE A 62 -8.15 -6.06 2.08
CA ILE A 62 -9.01 -5.56 3.15
C ILE A 62 -8.43 -5.95 4.50
N TYR A 63 -8.26 -4.95 5.36
CA TYR A 63 -7.82 -5.15 6.73
C TYR A 63 -8.86 -4.55 7.69
N PRO A 64 -9.69 -5.40 8.34
CA PRO A 64 -10.66 -4.94 9.33
C PRO A 64 -9.99 -4.73 10.69
N TYR A 65 -9.48 -3.53 10.90
CA TYR A 65 -8.78 -3.17 12.15
C TYR A 65 -9.79 -2.81 13.22
N HIS A 66 -9.84 -3.61 14.30
CA HIS A 66 -10.80 -3.45 15.42
C HIS A 66 -12.26 -3.32 14.95
N TYR A 67 -12.60 -3.96 13.84
CA TYR A 67 -13.96 -3.91 13.30
C TYR A 67 -14.95 -4.64 14.21
N LYS A 68 -16.10 -4.01 14.44
CA LYS A 68 -17.24 -4.61 15.16
C LYS A 68 -18.53 -4.27 14.45
N GLU A 69 -19.37 -5.28 14.24
CA GLU A 69 -20.70 -5.06 13.70
C GLU A 69 -21.51 -4.10 14.58
N ASN A 70 -22.40 -3.36 13.96
CA ASN A 70 -23.33 -2.42 14.62
C ASN A 70 -22.62 -1.25 15.33
N GLN A 71 -21.37 -0.96 14.94
CA GLN A 71 -20.65 0.23 15.41
C GLN A 71 -20.22 1.08 14.22
N SER A 72 -20.01 2.36 14.47
CA SER A 72 -19.49 3.26 13.45
C SER A 72 -18.10 2.80 13.00
N THR A 73 -17.88 2.79 11.68
CA THR A 73 -16.62 2.37 11.08
C THR A 73 -16.11 3.47 10.17
N ALA A 74 -14.82 3.81 10.31
CA ALA A 74 -14.14 4.67 9.35
C ALA A 74 -13.54 3.80 8.25
N LEU A 75 -13.78 4.15 7.00
CA LEU A 75 -13.26 3.42 5.86
C LEU A 75 -12.17 4.25 5.18
N PHE A 76 -10.94 3.71 5.13
CA PHE A 76 -9.83 4.30 4.38
C PHE A 76 -9.63 3.50 3.10
N MET A 77 -9.57 4.18 1.97
CA MET A 77 -9.47 3.56 0.66
C MET A 77 -8.36 4.19 -0.17
N ALA A 78 -7.64 3.35 -0.90
CA ALA A 78 -6.69 3.80 -1.92
C ALA A 78 -6.66 2.77 -3.03
N HIS A 79 -6.53 3.22 -4.29
CA HIS A 79 -6.43 2.28 -5.40
C HIS A 79 -4.99 1.74 -5.52
N ILE A 80 -4.86 0.53 -6.05
CA ILE A 80 -3.57 -0.12 -6.23
C ILE A 80 -3.26 -0.44 -7.69
N ASP A 81 -4.18 -0.20 -8.60
CA ASP A 81 -3.99 -0.46 -10.02
C ASP A 81 -3.30 0.72 -10.72
N THR A 82 -2.71 0.42 -11.87
CA THR A 82 -2.11 1.41 -12.76
C THR A 82 -2.89 1.46 -14.07
N VAL A 83 -2.77 2.61 -14.77
CA VAL A 83 -3.42 2.80 -16.08
C VAL A 83 -2.64 2.15 -17.22
N PHE A 84 -1.42 1.70 -16.97
CA PHE A 84 -0.55 1.11 -17.98
C PHE A 84 -0.78 -0.40 -18.06
N PRO A 85 -0.84 -0.98 -19.28
CA PRO A 85 -1.10 -2.43 -19.44
C PRO A 85 0.13 -3.31 -19.19
N ASP A 86 1.25 -2.71 -18.83
CA ASP A 86 2.53 -3.41 -18.69
C ASP A 86 2.50 -4.43 -17.54
N MET A 87 2.89 -5.66 -17.84
CA MET A 87 3.02 -6.74 -16.85
C MET A 87 4.47 -6.92 -16.40
N GLU A 88 5.41 -6.20 -16.99
CA GLU A 88 6.80 -6.19 -16.59
C GLU A 88 7.05 -5.01 -15.64
N PRO A 89 8.02 -5.14 -14.70
CA PRO A 89 8.35 -4.04 -13.81
C PRO A 89 8.73 -2.78 -14.55
N MET A 90 8.11 -1.67 -14.18
CA MET A 90 8.44 -0.36 -14.72
C MET A 90 9.51 0.29 -13.85
N GLY A 91 10.46 0.99 -14.49
CA GLY A 91 11.57 1.57 -13.77
C GLY A 91 11.16 2.65 -12.78
N VAL A 92 11.76 2.61 -11.61
CA VAL A 92 11.63 3.65 -10.60
C VAL A 92 13.00 4.33 -10.48
N ARG A 93 13.01 5.65 -10.40
CA ARG A 93 14.26 6.39 -10.21
C ARG A 93 14.09 7.48 -9.16
N GLU A 94 15.18 7.84 -8.55
CA GLU A 94 15.21 8.89 -7.54
C GLU A 94 16.19 9.99 -7.95
N GLU A 95 15.74 11.24 -7.80
CA GLU A 95 16.58 12.42 -8.03
C GLU A 95 16.35 13.42 -6.90
N GLY A 96 17.36 13.58 -6.01
CA GLY A 96 17.23 14.46 -4.85
C GLY A 96 16.11 14.01 -3.93
N ASP A 97 15.14 14.87 -3.73
CA ASP A 97 13.96 14.61 -2.88
C ASP A 97 12.74 14.08 -3.65
N LYS A 98 12.95 13.71 -4.91
CA LYS A 98 11.86 13.27 -5.81
C LYS A 98 12.07 11.84 -6.28
N MET A 99 10.96 11.14 -6.37
CA MET A 99 10.89 9.79 -6.91
C MET A 99 10.01 9.79 -8.16
N PHE A 100 10.46 9.12 -9.22
CA PHE A 100 9.78 9.09 -10.51
C PHE A 100 9.41 7.67 -10.89
N SER A 101 8.16 7.47 -11.29
CA SER A 101 7.66 6.18 -11.74
C SER A 101 6.50 6.41 -12.70
N PRO A 102 6.29 5.53 -13.70
CA PRO A 102 5.12 5.62 -14.56
C PRO A 102 3.80 5.38 -13.82
N GLY A 103 3.81 4.60 -12.74
CA GLY A 103 2.58 4.32 -12.00
C GLY A 103 2.74 3.52 -10.73
#